data_6121db6917ac5c9444f971244fe4e26f
#
_entry.id   6121db6917ac5c9444f971244fe4e26f
#
_cell.length_a   1.000
_cell.length_b   1.000
_cell.length_c   1.000
_cell.angle_alpha   90.00
_cell.angle_beta   90.00
_cell.angle_gamma   90.00
#
_symmetry.space_group_name_H-M   'P 1'
#
loop_
_entity.id
_entity.type
_entity.pdbx_description
1 polymer ?
#
loop_
_entity_poly.entity_id
_entity_poly.type
_entity_poly.pdbx_seq_one_letter_code
_entity_poly.pdbx_strand_id
1 'polypeptide(L)'
;MKHVHYGWVVCITCTLLLFITMGTVSNGFSVYLPYIMDERGLTHAQTSSLVTLRCLTAFLAMLVIGWYYKKVSLRLGVSIAACCAGLSYLLYASAQTYPLFCVGAAVSGLSYGFGSMIPVSLLMNRWFDQHRALALSICATGSGIATIVLPPVTTALVERLSTKLTFRLEGVVIFGLAALIFAVLRSDPAEKGLAPCGHQEAPAGQKTPALKAHGDIPRAAFVLLA
;
A
#
# COMPACT_ATOMS: atom_id res chain seq x y z
N MET A 1 -30.68 -1.40 14.17
CA MET A 1 -29.61 -1.39 13.16
C MET A 1 -28.31 -1.73 13.89
N LYS A 2 -27.66 -2.86 13.57
CA LYS A 2 -26.35 -3.20 14.16
C LYS A 2 -25.36 -2.14 13.71
N HIS A 3 -24.84 -1.33 14.62
CA HIS A 3 -23.79 -0.37 14.30
C HIS A 3 -22.59 -1.14 13.74
N VAL A 4 -22.24 -0.86 12.49
CA VAL A 4 -21.03 -1.44 11.88
C VAL A 4 -19.84 -0.99 12.68
N HIS A 5 -19.07 -1.94 13.22
CA HIS A 5 -17.89 -1.63 14.02
C HIS A 5 -16.88 -0.83 13.17
N TYR A 6 -16.31 0.23 13.75
CA TYR A 6 -15.38 1.11 13.01
C TYR A 6 -14.18 0.38 12.39
N GLY A 7 -13.82 -0.78 12.90
CA GLY A 7 -12.82 -1.68 12.32
C GLY A 7 -13.08 -2.00 10.84
N TRP A 8 -14.35 -2.14 10.43
CA TRP A 8 -14.69 -2.36 9.02
C TRP A 8 -14.47 -1.14 8.15
N VAL A 9 -14.63 0.06 8.70
CA VAL A 9 -14.30 1.32 8.00
C VAL A 9 -12.80 1.40 7.78
N VAL A 10 -12.00 1.02 8.78
CA VAL A 10 -10.54 0.92 8.65
C VAL A 10 -10.14 -0.13 7.61
N CYS A 11 -10.84 -1.27 7.57
CA CYS A 11 -10.62 -2.32 6.57
C CYS A 11 -10.85 -1.79 5.14
N ILE A 12 -11.96 -1.10 4.88
CA ILE A 12 -12.25 -0.48 3.58
C ILE A 12 -11.19 0.57 3.22
N THR A 13 -10.74 1.37 4.19
CA THR A 13 -9.68 2.36 3.98
C THR A 13 -8.34 1.69 3.62
N CYS A 14 -8.03 0.56 4.24
CA CYS A 14 -6.86 -0.25 3.88
C CYS A 14 -6.99 -0.90 2.50
N THR A 15 -8.19 -1.29 2.08
CA THR A 15 -8.48 -1.76 0.71
C THR A 15 -8.16 -0.67 -0.31
N LEU A 16 -8.60 0.58 -0.05
CA LEU A 16 -8.28 1.74 -0.88
C LEU A 16 -6.78 2.03 -0.91
N LEU A 17 -6.09 1.89 0.22
CA LEU A 17 -4.64 2.04 0.25
C LEU A 17 -3.94 1.05 -0.67
N LEU A 18 -4.28 -0.24 -0.58
CA LEU A 18 -3.68 -1.28 -1.44
C LEU A 18 -4.08 -1.12 -2.91
N PHE A 19 -5.29 -0.61 -3.18
CA PHE A 19 -5.69 -0.21 -4.53
C PHE A 19 -4.73 0.83 -5.10
N ILE A 20 -4.37 1.87 -4.34
CA ILE A 20 -3.44 2.92 -4.76
C ILE A 20 -2.02 2.36 -4.87
N THR A 21 -1.45 1.84 -3.77
CA THR A 21 -0.02 1.56 -3.69
C THR A 21 0.39 0.31 -4.47
N MET A 22 -0.37 -0.76 -4.39
CA MET A 22 -0.08 -1.99 -5.13
C MET A 22 -0.76 -1.99 -6.51
N GLY A 23 -2.01 -1.55 -6.58
CA GLY A 23 -2.77 -1.55 -7.81
C GLY A 23 -2.28 -0.48 -8.78
N THR A 24 -2.44 0.79 -8.44
CA THR A 24 -2.12 1.90 -9.36
C THR A 24 -0.61 2.01 -9.57
N VAL A 25 0.16 2.12 -8.48
CA VAL A 25 1.61 2.39 -8.58
C VAL A 25 2.39 1.21 -9.19
N SER A 26 2.04 -0.04 -8.85
CA SER A 26 2.76 -1.20 -9.39
C SER A 26 2.19 -1.66 -10.72
N ASN A 27 0.92 -2.01 -10.76
CA ASN A 27 0.31 -2.65 -11.92
C ASN A 27 -0.13 -1.61 -12.97
N GLY A 28 -0.71 -0.48 -12.54
CA GLY A 28 -1.17 0.59 -13.42
C GLY A 28 -0.03 1.24 -14.20
N PHE A 29 1.13 1.45 -13.58
CA PHE A 29 2.29 2.05 -14.26
C PHE A 29 2.75 1.24 -15.48
N SER A 30 2.61 -0.07 -15.46
CA SER A 30 3.02 -0.93 -16.58
C SER A 30 2.24 -0.63 -17.88
N VAL A 31 1.02 -0.12 -17.77
CA VAL A 31 0.18 0.27 -18.92
C VAL A 31 0.77 1.48 -19.66
N TYR A 32 1.45 2.36 -18.94
CA TYR A 32 2.05 3.57 -19.52
C TYR A 32 3.36 3.32 -20.28
N LEU A 33 4.04 2.19 -20.03
CA LEU A 33 5.37 1.96 -20.60
C LEU A 33 5.41 2.06 -22.14
N PRO A 34 4.48 1.43 -22.92
CA PRO A 34 4.47 1.57 -24.37
C PRO A 34 4.27 3.03 -24.82
N TYR A 35 3.34 3.76 -24.17
CA TYR A 35 3.05 5.14 -24.51
C TYR A 35 4.23 6.09 -24.21
N ILE A 36 4.93 5.88 -23.10
CA ILE A 36 6.13 6.65 -22.75
C ILE A 36 7.26 6.37 -23.74
N MET A 37 7.41 5.12 -24.20
CA MET A 37 8.39 4.76 -25.22
C MET A 37 8.12 5.49 -26.54
N ASP A 38 6.89 5.47 -26.98
CA ASP A 38 6.48 6.08 -28.24
C ASP A 38 6.56 7.63 -28.20
N GLU A 39 6.00 8.25 -27.15
CA GLU A 39 5.96 9.71 -27.00
C GLU A 39 7.33 10.35 -26.69
N ARG A 40 8.21 9.64 -25.97
CA ARG A 40 9.49 10.18 -25.46
C ARG A 40 10.72 9.58 -26.13
N GLY A 41 10.54 8.62 -27.01
CA GLY A 41 11.65 7.94 -27.69
C GLY A 41 12.54 7.14 -26.73
N LEU A 42 11.99 6.67 -25.59
CA LEU A 42 12.75 5.88 -24.63
C LEU A 42 12.92 4.44 -25.16
N THR A 43 14.10 3.89 -24.94
CA THR A 43 14.39 2.51 -25.30
C THR A 43 13.75 1.52 -24.33
N HIS A 44 13.55 0.27 -24.77
CA HIS A 44 13.10 -0.81 -23.89
C HIS A 44 13.98 -0.99 -22.65
N ALA A 45 15.30 -0.81 -22.79
CA ALA A 45 16.25 -0.88 -21.68
C ALA A 45 16.00 0.23 -20.64
N GLN A 46 15.71 1.45 -21.10
CA GLN A 46 15.40 2.58 -20.23
C GLN A 46 14.07 2.39 -19.49
N THR A 47 13.02 1.94 -20.16
CA THR A 47 11.73 1.69 -19.52
C THR A 47 11.80 0.52 -18.54
N SER A 48 12.52 -0.54 -18.84
CA SER A 48 12.76 -1.65 -17.92
C SER A 48 13.56 -1.22 -16.69
N SER A 49 14.53 -0.31 -16.88
CA SER A 49 15.31 0.23 -15.74
C SER A 49 14.48 1.10 -14.80
N LEU A 50 13.41 1.78 -15.27
CA LEU A 50 12.46 2.47 -14.40
C LEU A 50 11.72 1.50 -13.47
N VAL A 51 11.29 0.35 -14.02
CA VAL A 51 10.64 -0.70 -13.21
C VAL A 51 11.62 -1.30 -12.20
N THR A 52 12.86 -1.57 -12.61
CA THR A 52 13.91 -2.08 -11.74
C THR A 52 14.24 -1.09 -10.61
N LEU A 53 14.38 0.19 -10.92
CA LEU A 53 14.64 1.24 -9.94
C LEU A 53 13.50 1.35 -8.91
N ARG A 54 12.25 1.28 -9.37
CA ARG A 54 11.08 1.24 -8.48
C ARG A 54 11.12 0.02 -7.55
N CYS A 55 11.40 -1.17 -8.08
CA CYS A 55 11.51 -2.38 -7.27
C CYS A 55 12.66 -2.30 -6.26
N LEU A 56 13.81 -1.74 -6.65
CA LEU A 56 14.94 -1.55 -5.77
C LEU A 56 14.62 -0.59 -4.62
N THR A 57 14.03 0.56 -4.91
CA THR A 57 13.64 1.53 -3.88
C THR A 57 12.53 1.00 -2.97
N ALA A 58 11.58 0.22 -3.50
CA ALA A 58 10.58 -0.47 -2.71
C ALA A 58 11.21 -1.51 -1.76
N PHE A 59 12.17 -2.29 -2.25
CA PHE A 59 12.90 -3.26 -1.43
C PHE A 59 13.67 -2.56 -0.30
N LEU A 60 14.39 -1.48 -0.60
CA LEU A 60 15.09 -0.69 0.42
C LEU A 60 14.13 -0.10 1.46
N ALA A 61 12.98 0.40 1.03
CA ALA A 61 11.93 0.89 1.95
C ALA A 61 11.40 -0.23 2.86
N MET A 62 11.22 -1.45 2.32
CA MET A 62 10.77 -2.60 3.11
C MET A 62 11.80 -3.06 4.15
N LEU A 63 13.10 -2.90 3.91
CA LEU A 63 14.13 -3.21 4.91
C LEU A 63 14.05 -2.29 6.14
N VAL A 64 13.68 -1.03 5.95
CA VAL A 64 13.58 -0.05 7.04
C VAL A 64 12.17 0.12 7.60
N ILE A 65 11.17 -0.56 7.05
CA ILE A 65 9.75 -0.38 7.38
C ILE A 65 9.47 -0.60 8.87
N GLY A 66 10.12 -1.59 9.49
CA GLY A 66 9.96 -1.89 10.91
C GLY A 66 10.45 -0.75 11.81
N TRP A 67 11.57 -0.12 11.46
CA TRP A 67 12.10 1.05 12.17
C TRP A 67 11.24 2.29 11.91
N TYR A 68 10.79 2.48 10.68
CA TYR A 68 9.93 3.59 10.28
C TYR A 68 8.63 3.61 11.10
N TYR A 69 7.90 2.48 11.17
CA TYR A 69 6.64 2.39 11.91
C TYR A 69 6.79 2.27 13.44
N LYS A 70 8.01 2.17 13.97
CA LYS A 70 8.28 2.39 15.39
C LYS A 70 8.32 3.87 15.77
N LYS A 71 8.75 4.74 14.85
CA LYS A 71 8.88 6.18 15.07
C LYS A 71 7.67 6.98 14.58
N VAL A 72 7.01 6.53 13.53
CA VAL A 72 5.88 7.20 12.88
C VAL A 72 4.61 6.41 13.16
N SER A 73 3.51 7.11 13.50
CA SER A 73 2.21 6.46 13.69
C SER A 73 1.75 5.80 12.38
N LEU A 74 1.06 4.66 12.47
CA LEU A 74 0.56 3.94 11.30
C LEU A 74 -0.30 4.83 10.39
N ARG A 75 -1.14 5.70 10.98
CA ARG A 75 -1.96 6.66 10.25
C ARG A 75 -1.12 7.60 9.40
N LEU A 76 -0.12 8.26 9.99
CA LEU A 76 0.75 9.20 9.29
C LEU A 76 1.61 8.48 8.24
N GLY A 77 2.22 7.35 8.60
CA GLY A 77 3.11 6.63 7.71
C GLY A 77 2.42 6.11 6.43
N VAL A 78 1.22 5.57 6.58
CA VAL A 78 0.39 5.11 5.47
C VAL A 78 -0.07 6.28 4.58
N SER A 79 -0.45 7.41 5.20
CA SER A 79 -0.88 8.59 4.45
C SER A 79 0.29 9.22 3.67
N ILE A 80 1.49 9.26 4.25
CA ILE A 80 2.71 9.68 3.55
C ILE A 80 2.98 8.76 2.35
N ALA A 81 2.84 7.44 2.53
CA ALA A 81 3.00 6.50 1.43
C ALA A 81 2.00 6.76 0.28
N ALA A 82 0.73 7.02 0.60
CA ALA A 82 -0.28 7.39 -0.39
C ALA A 82 0.01 8.74 -1.06
N CYS A 83 0.50 9.73 -0.31
CA CYS A 83 0.93 11.02 -0.87
C CYS A 83 2.14 10.85 -1.81
N CYS A 84 3.10 9.99 -1.47
CA CYS A 84 4.21 9.67 -2.36
C CYS A 84 3.73 9.02 -3.67
N ALA A 85 2.66 8.20 -3.63
CA ALA A 85 2.03 7.69 -4.85
C ALA A 85 1.54 8.82 -5.75
N GLY A 86 0.75 9.76 -5.21
CA GLY A 86 0.26 10.91 -5.96
C GLY A 86 1.39 11.78 -6.51
N LEU A 87 2.41 12.04 -5.68
CA LEU A 87 3.58 12.81 -6.09
C LEU A 87 4.34 12.15 -7.24
N SER A 88 4.53 10.82 -7.21
CA SER A 88 5.20 10.10 -8.28
C SER A 88 4.48 10.25 -9.63
N TYR A 89 3.14 10.24 -9.63
CA TYR A 89 2.32 10.44 -10.82
C TYR A 89 2.42 11.87 -11.36
N LEU A 90 2.46 12.88 -10.48
CA LEU A 90 2.70 14.26 -10.91
C LEU A 90 4.13 14.47 -11.45
N LEU A 91 5.11 13.79 -10.89
CA LEU A 91 6.48 13.78 -11.44
C LEU A 91 6.50 13.14 -12.83
N TYR A 92 5.84 12.00 -13.05
CA TYR A 92 5.71 11.41 -14.39
C TYR A 92 5.00 12.36 -15.37
N ALA A 93 3.96 13.05 -14.95
CA ALA A 93 3.25 14.02 -15.76
C ALA A 93 4.13 15.21 -16.19
N SER A 94 5.10 15.61 -15.36
CA SER A 94 6.03 16.69 -15.65
C SER A 94 7.31 16.23 -16.33
N ALA A 95 7.57 14.91 -16.36
CA ALA A 95 8.80 14.34 -16.86
C ALA A 95 8.93 14.51 -18.39
N GLN A 96 9.98 15.20 -18.79
CA GLN A 96 10.38 15.37 -20.19
C GLN A 96 11.68 14.64 -20.51
N THR A 97 12.43 14.26 -19.49
CA THR A 97 13.75 13.62 -19.59
C THR A 97 13.78 12.34 -18.80
N TYR A 98 14.61 11.39 -19.24
CA TYR A 98 14.79 10.11 -18.55
C TYR A 98 15.16 10.25 -17.06
N PRO A 99 16.09 11.13 -16.63
CA PRO A 99 16.39 11.29 -15.21
C PRO A 99 15.18 11.68 -14.35
N LEU A 100 14.26 12.48 -14.86
CA LEU A 100 13.07 12.88 -14.12
C LEU A 100 12.07 11.72 -13.98
N PHE A 101 11.98 10.83 -14.99
CA PHE A 101 11.27 9.56 -14.85
C PHE A 101 11.90 8.66 -13.77
N CYS A 102 13.23 8.63 -13.66
CA CYS A 102 13.92 7.89 -12.60
C CYS A 102 13.56 8.40 -11.21
N VAL A 103 13.50 9.73 -11.02
CA VAL A 103 13.05 10.31 -9.72
C VAL A 103 11.61 9.90 -9.42
N GLY A 104 10.70 9.97 -10.39
CA GLY A 104 9.33 9.49 -10.24
C GLY A 104 9.27 8.00 -9.87
N ALA A 105 10.09 7.16 -10.52
CA ALA A 105 10.18 5.73 -10.22
C ALA A 105 10.70 5.45 -8.80
N ALA A 106 11.70 6.20 -8.34
CA ALA A 106 12.21 6.08 -6.97
C ALA A 106 11.14 6.45 -5.94
N VAL A 107 10.43 7.57 -6.13
CA VAL A 107 9.33 8.00 -5.24
C VAL A 107 8.18 7.00 -5.24
N SER A 108 7.82 6.44 -6.41
CA SER A 108 6.80 5.42 -6.53
C SER A 108 7.18 4.13 -5.79
N GLY A 109 8.46 3.75 -5.82
CA GLY A 109 8.97 2.61 -5.06
C GLY A 109 8.89 2.83 -3.55
N LEU A 110 9.20 4.03 -3.04
CA LEU A 110 9.00 4.36 -1.62
C LEU A 110 7.52 4.24 -1.22
N SER A 111 6.62 4.75 -2.05
CA SER A 111 5.18 4.60 -1.83
C SER A 111 4.77 3.13 -1.72
N TYR A 112 5.21 2.30 -2.66
CA TYR A 112 4.93 0.86 -2.67
C TYR A 112 5.50 0.18 -1.42
N GLY A 113 6.75 0.48 -1.04
CA GLY A 113 7.40 -0.13 0.12
C GLY A 113 6.70 0.21 1.44
N PHE A 114 6.46 1.49 1.70
CA PHE A 114 5.81 1.93 2.95
C PHE A 114 4.30 1.73 2.97
N GLY A 115 3.63 1.67 1.82
CA GLY A 115 2.18 1.41 1.70
C GLY A 115 1.83 -0.05 1.40
N SER A 116 2.72 -0.99 1.66
CA SER A 116 2.57 -2.42 1.37
C SER A 116 1.58 -3.14 2.31
N MET A 117 1.49 -4.45 2.16
CA MET A 117 0.68 -5.31 3.03
C MET A 117 1.15 -5.31 4.50
N ILE A 118 2.40 -4.91 4.79
CA ILE A 118 2.96 -4.91 6.15
C ILE A 118 2.19 -3.94 7.07
N PRO A 119 2.09 -2.62 6.78
CA PRO A 119 1.31 -1.72 7.63
C PRO A 119 -0.18 -2.07 7.68
N VAL A 120 -0.75 -2.62 6.60
CA VAL A 120 -2.14 -3.09 6.59
C VAL A 120 -2.32 -4.23 7.59
N SER A 121 -1.40 -5.19 7.61
CA SER A 121 -1.47 -6.30 8.59
C SER A 121 -1.31 -5.80 10.03
N LEU A 122 -0.45 -4.82 10.27
CA LEU A 122 -0.31 -4.18 11.60
C LEU A 122 -1.60 -3.48 12.03
N LEU A 123 -2.27 -2.77 11.13
CA LEU A 123 -3.56 -2.13 11.39
C LEU A 123 -4.64 -3.19 11.70
N MET A 124 -4.75 -4.21 10.86
CA MET A 124 -5.75 -5.27 11.07
C MET A 124 -5.51 -6.01 12.39
N ASN A 125 -4.26 -6.23 12.79
CA ASN A 125 -3.92 -6.84 14.07
C ASN A 125 -4.33 -5.99 15.29
N ARG A 126 -4.40 -4.66 15.15
CA ARG A 126 -4.86 -3.76 16.22
C ARG A 126 -6.39 -3.63 16.27
N TRP A 127 -7.05 -3.68 15.11
CA TRP A 127 -8.48 -3.45 15.01
C TRP A 127 -9.34 -4.71 15.12
N PHE A 128 -8.77 -5.91 14.89
CA PHE A 128 -9.47 -7.18 14.91
C PHE A 128 -8.79 -8.19 15.83
N ASP A 129 -9.49 -8.66 16.85
CA ASP A 129 -9.09 -9.82 17.65
C ASP A 129 -9.51 -11.12 16.96
N GLN A 130 -10.75 -11.15 16.47
CA GLN A 130 -11.29 -12.24 15.65
C GLN A 130 -11.37 -11.78 14.18
N HIS A 131 -11.43 -12.75 13.26
CA HIS A 131 -11.60 -12.51 11.81
C HIS A 131 -10.47 -11.69 11.13
N ARG A 132 -9.27 -11.63 11.70
CA ARG A 132 -8.10 -10.95 11.11
C ARG A 132 -7.79 -11.41 9.69
N ALA A 133 -7.82 -12.74 9.46
CA ALA A 133 -7.55 -13.32 8.14
C ALA A 133 -8.58 -12.86 7.12
N LEU A 134 -9.86 -12.80 7.49
CA LEU A 134 -10.93 -12.31 6.63
C LEU A 134 -10.72 -10.81 6.32
N ALA A 135 -10.42 -9.99 7.32
CA ALA A 135 -10.15 -8.56 7.12
C ALA A 135 -8.95 -8.33 6.18
N LEU A 136 -7.86 -9.09 6.37
CA LEU A 136 -6.68 -9.04 5.49
C LEU A 136 -6.99 -9.47 4.06
N SER A 137 -7.81 -10.52 3.87
CA SER A 137 -8.23 -10.96 2.55
C SER A 137 -9.06 -9.88 1.84
N ILE A 138 -9.98 -9.22 2.56
CA ILE A 138 -10.76 -8.11 2.02
C ILE A 138 -9.83 -6.95 1.64
N CYS A 139 -8.85 -6.59 2.47
CA CYS A 139 -7.89 -5.55 2.13
C CYS A 139 -7.11 -5.89 0.85
N ALA A 140 -6.68 -7.15 0.69
CA ALA A 140 -5.94 -7.60 -0.47
C ALA A 140 -6.74 -7.54 -1.78
N THR A 141 -8.09 -7.65 -1.74
CA THR A 141 -8.92 -7.52 -2.93
C THR A 141 -8.76 -6.14 -3.61
N GLY A 142 -8.37 -5.10 -2.85
CA GLY A 142 -8.12 -3.78 -3.40
C GLY A 142 -7.09 -3.77 -4.52
N SER A 143 -5.97 -4.47 -4.36
CA SER A 143 -4.95 -4.60 -5.41
C SER A 143 -5.44 -5.43 -6.60
N GLY A 144 -6.24 -6.48 -6.35
CA GLY A 144 -6.85 -7.29 -7.42
C GLY A 144 -7.84 -6.50 -8.27
N ILE A 145 -8.74 -5.74 -7.63
CA ILE A 145 -9.70 -4.87 -8.32
C ILE A 145 -8.95 -3.84 -9.16
N ALA A 146 -7.90 -3.21 -8.62
CA ALA A 146 -7.10 -2.26 -9.36
C ALA A 146 -6.47 -2.89 -10.62
N THR A 147 -5.96 -4.11 -10.53
CA THR A 147 -5.34 -4.82 -11.66
C THR A 147 -6.34 -5.09 -12.79
N ILE A 148 -7.61 -5.29 -12.48
CA ILE A 148 -8.66 -5.51 -13.48
C ILE A 148 -9.18 -4.20 -14.05
N VAL A 149 -9.41 -3.19 -13.19
CA VAL A 149 -10.11 -1.95 -13.56
C VAL A 149 -9.17 -0.93 -14.19
N LEU A 150 -7.95 -0.78 -13.67
CA LEU A 150 -7.04 0.29 -14.11
C LEU A 150 -6.56 0.16 -15.56
N PRO A 151 -6.14 -1.01 -16.08
CA PRO A 151 -5.64 -1.09 -17.45
C PRO A 151 -6.61 -0.55 -18.49
N PRO A 152 -7.88 -1.01 -18.56
CA PRO A 152 -8.81 -0.48 -19.55
C PRO A 152 -9.16 0.99 -19.33
N VAL A 153 -9.25 1.45 -18.06
CA VAL A 153 -9.54 2.86 -17.75
C VAL A 153 -8.37 3.74 -18.14
N THR A 154 -7.14 3.38 -17.77
CA THR A 154 -5.93 4.15 -18.10
C THR A 154 -5.72 4.20 -19.61
N THR A 155 -5.87 3.08 -20.33
CA THR A 155 -5.77 3.04 -21.79
C THR A 155 -6.78 3.99 -22.43
N ALA A 156 -8.05 3.91 -22.06
CA ALA A 156 -9.09 4.80 -22.58
C ALA A 156 -8.84 6.28 -22.27
N LEU A 157 -8.26 6.59 -21.12
CA LEU A 157 -7.89 7.96 -20.75
C LEU A 157 -6.69 8.46 -21.57
N VAL A 158 -5.66 7.64 -21.74
CA VAL A 158 -4.48 8.00 -22.55
C VAL A 158 -4.84 8.26 -24.00
N GLU A 159 -5.67 7.40 -24.59
CA GLU A 159 -6.13 7.54 -25.98
C GLU A 159 -7.00 8.78 -26.21
N ARG A 160 -7.82 9.17 -25.22
CA ARG A 160 -8.72 10.33 -25.34
C ARG A 160 -8.08 11.66 -24.95
N LEU A 161 -7.17 11.67 -23.99
CA LEU A 161 -6.66 12.91 -23.41
C LEU A 161 -5.19 13.18 -23.73
N SER A 162 -4.32 12.31 -23.41
CA SER A 162 -2.87 12.19 -23.58
C SER A 162 -2.24 11.59 -22.34
N THR A 163 -1.08 10.98 -22.48
CA THR A 163 -0.32 10.37 -21.37
C THR A 163 -0.07 11.36 -20.24
N LYS A 164 0.34 12.60 -20.57
CA LYS A 164 0.62 13.66 -19.60
C LYS A 164 -0.60 14.06 -18.78
N LEU A 165 -1.75 14.23 -19.43
CA LEU A 165 -2.97 14.66 -18.75
C LEU A 165 -3.55 13.52 -17.89
N THR A 166 -3.46 12.28 -18.36
CA THR A 166 -3.87 11.10 -17.61
C THR A 166 -3.05 10.94 -16.33
N PHE A 167 -1.72 11.08 -16.38
CA PHE A 167 -0.89 11.08 -15.18
C PHE A 167 -1.27 12.18 -14.18
N ARG A 168 -1.61 13.38 -14.66
CA ARG A 168 -2.07 14.48 -13.79
C ARG A 168 -3.39 14.16 -13.12
N LEU A 169 -4.36 13.66 -13.87
CA LEU A 169 -5.68 13.30 -13.35
C LEU A 169 -5.57 12.18 -12.31
N GLU A 170 -4.86 11.11 -12.62
CA GLU A 170 -4.63 10.01 -11.67
C GLU A 170 -3.87 10.50 -10.43
N GLY A 171 -2.84 11.34 -10.60
CA GLY A 171 -2.11 11.93 -9.48
C GLY A 171 -3.01 12.75 -8.55
N VAL A 172 -3.89 13.59 -9.10
CA VAL A 172 -4.85 14.38 -8.31
C VAL A 172 -5.86 13.49 -7.59
N VAL A 173 -6.38 12.47 -8.27
CA VAL A 173 -7.30 11.49 -7.66
C VAL A 173 -6.61 10.75 -6.51
N ILE A 174 -5.36 10.31 -6.70
CA ILE A 174 -4.57 9.66 -5.65
C ILE A 174 -4.37 10.58 -4.44
N PHE A 175 -4.09 11.87 -4.64
CA PHE A 175 -3.98 12.84 -3.54
C PHE A 175 -5.32 13.03 -2.80
N GLY A 176 -6.44 13.08 -3.53
CA GLY A 176 -7.76 13.11 -2.92
C GLY A 176 -8.04 11.88 -2.05
N LEU A 177 -7.70 10.70 -2.55
CA LEU A 177 -7.81 9.45 -1.80
C LEU A 177 -6.83 9.40 -0.62
N ALA A 178 -5.62 9.92 -0.75
CA ALA A 178 -4.66 10.02 0.35
C ALA A 178 -5.18 10.93 1.48
N ALA A 179 -5.79 12.06 1.14
CA ALA A 179 -6.46 12.94 2.10
C ALA A 179 -7.63 12.23 2.81
N LEU A 180 -8.44 11.48 2.08
CA LEU A 180 -9.52 10.65 2.63
C LEU A 180 -8.97 9.59 3.59
N ILE A 181 -7.91 8.88 3.21
CA ILE A 181 -7.22 7.89 4.06
C ILE A 181 -6.76 8.57 5.34
N PHE A 182 -6.11 9.72 5.25
CA PHE A 182 -5.65 10.46 6.43
C PHE A 182 -6.81 10.89 7.33
N ALA A 183 -7.93 11.34 6.78
CA ALA A 183 -9.08 11.78 7.55
C ALA A 183 -9.77 10.63 8.29
N VAL A 184 -9.92 9.49 7.62
CA VAL A 184 -10.70 8.34 8.11
C VAL A 184 -9.85 7.37 8.93
N LEU A 185 -8.60 7.12 8.53
CA LEU A 185 -7.76 6.12 9.19
C LEU A 185 -7.42 6.54 10.63
N ARG A 186 -7.53 5.59 11.56
CA ARG A 186 -7.07 5.71 12.95
C ARG A 186 -6.09 4.58 13.25
N SER A 187 -5.04 4.90 14.00
CA SER A 187 -3.98 3.92 14.31
C SER A 187 -4.43 2.86 15.30
N ASP A 188 -5.27 3.25 16.27
CA ASP A 188 -5.70 2.37 17.35
C ASP A 188 -7.19 2.53 17.65
N PRO A 189 -7.90 1.44 18.04
CA PRO A 189 -9.30 1.50 18.49
C PRO A 189 -9.48 2.43 19.70
N ALA A 190 -8.50 2.48 20.60
CA ALA A 190 -8.50 3.31 21.79
C ALA A 190 -8.64 4.82 21.49
N GLU A 191 -8.17 5.29 20.31
CA GLU A 191 -8.36 6.69 19.88
C GLU A 191 -9.85 7.07 19.72
N LYS A 192 -10.71 6.06 19.58
CA LYS A 192 -12.18 6.21 19.50
C LYS A 192 -12.92 5.68 20.71
N GLY A 193 -12.20 5.26 21.76
CA GLY A 193 -12.80 4.62 22.93
C GLY A 193 -13.48 3.27 22.63
N LEU A 194 -13.04 2.59 21.55
CA LEU A 194 -13.58 1.31 21.11
C LEU A 194 -12.63 0.17 21.49
N ALA A 195 -13.19 -1.01 21.79
CA ALA A 195 -12.42 -2.25 21.86
C ALA A 195 -12.19 -2.82 20.44
N PRO A 196 -11.16 -3.66 20.22
CA PRO A 196 -10.98 -4.37 18.97
C PRO A 196 -12.22 -5.18 18.58
N CYS A 197 -12.46 -5.30 17.28
CA CYS A 197 -13.61 -6.03 16.77
C CYS A 197 -13.51 -7.53 17.12
N GLY A 198 -14.53 -8.08 17.80
CA GLY A 198 -14.53 -9.45 18.27
C GLY A 198 -13.86 -9.65 19.63
N HIS A 199 -13.53 -8.58 20.35
CA HIS A 199 -13.02 -8.69 21.71
C HIS A 199 -14.10 -9.31 22.60
N GLN A 200 -13.85 -10.54 23.05
CA GLN A 200 -14.64 -11.15 24.13
C GLN A 200 -13.94 -10.78 25.43
N GLU A 201 -14.63 -10.05 26.28
CA GLU A 201 -14.20 -9.93 27.69
C GLU A 201 -14.05 -11.35 28.24
N ALA A 202 -12.83 -11.76 28.52
CA ALA A 202 -12.60 -13.02 29.22
C ALA A 202 -13.35 -12.97 30.54
N PRO A 203 -14.17 -13.96 30.91
CA PRO A 203 -14.83 -13.99 32.20
C PRO A 203 -13.76 -13.86 33.26
N ALA A 204 -13.98 -12.88 34.17
CA ALA A 204 -13.06 -12.58 35.25
C ALA A 204 -12.80 -13.86 36.07
N GLY A 205 -11.66 -14.50 35.87
CA GLY A 205 -11.29 -15.73 36.58
C GLY A 205 -10.38 -16.71 35.85
N GLN A 206 -10.26 -16.66 34.53
CA GLN A 206 -9.29 -17.52 33.83
C GLN A 206 -7.97 -16.77 33.64
N LYS A 207 -7.01 -17.02 34.54
CA LYS A 207 -5.58 -16.74 34.29
C LYS A 207 -5.23 -17.45 32.96
N THR A 208 -4.99 -16.67 31.92
CA THR A 208 -4.43 -17.17 30.67
C THR A 208 -3.20 -18.01 31.01
N PRO A 209 -3.12 -19.29 30.64
CA PRO A 209 -1.88 -20.03 30.80
C PRO A 209 -0.81 -19.25 30.04
N ALA A 210 0.20 -18.78 30.75
CA ALA A 210 1.38 -18.21 30.10
C ALA A 210 1.82 -19.23 29.05
N LEU A 211 1.77 -18.83 27.76
CA LEU A 211 2.38 -19.62 26.70
C LEU A 211 3.81 -19.86 27.16
N LYS A 212 4.08 -21.08 27.65
CA LYS A 212 5.46 -21.51 27.88
C LYS A 212 6.15 -21.27 26.57
N ALA A 213 7.14 -20.38 26.60
CA ALA A 213 8.08 -20.24 25.51
C ALA A 213 8.48 -21.66 25.11
N HIS A 214 8.04 -22.09 23.94
CA HIS A 214 8.39 -23.40 23.43
C HIS A 214 9.89 -23.33 23.18
N GLY A 215 10.60 -23.98 24.09
CA GLY A 215 12.05 -24.02 24.04
C GLY A 215 12.52 -24.57 22.72
N ASP A 216 13.64 -24.03 22.31
CA ASP A 216 14.61 -24.59 21.38
C ASP A 216 14.05 -25.26 20.12
N ILE A 217 13.77 -24.44 19.11
CA ILE A 217 13.77 -24.93 17.73
C ILE A 217 15.20 -25.42 17.48
N PRO A 218 15.45 -26.73 17.27
CA PRO A 218 16.80 -27.22 17.05
C PRO A 218 17.35 -26.55 15.80
N ARG A 219 18.56 -26.01 15.93
CA ARG A 219 19.33 -25.35 14.83
C ARG A 219 19.39 -26.18 13.55
N ALA A 220 19.13 -27.48 13.64
CA ALA A 220 19.02 -28.39 12.49
C ALA A 220 17.85 -28.07 11.54
N ALA A 221 16.77 -27.42 12.00
CA ALA A 221 15.64 -27.07 11.13
C ALA A 221 15.94 -25.90 10.18
N PHE A 222 16.95 -25.09 10.47
CA PHE A 222 17.39 -23.98 9.59
C PHE A 222 18.24 -24.45 8.40
N VAL A 223 18.87 -25.64 8.50
CA VAL A 223 19.76 -26.17 7.44
C VAL A 223 18.97 -26.86 6.32
N LEU A 224 17.70 -27.21 6.54
CA LEU A 224 16.84 -27.86 5.53
C LEU A 224 16.02 -26.87 4.66
N LEU A 225 16.14 -25.57 4.90
CA LEU A 225 15.45 -24.50 4.15
C LEU A 225 16.42 -23.54 3.42
N ALA A 226 17.70 -23.83 3.41
CA ALA A 226 18.72 -23.20 2.56
C ALA A 226 19.06 -24.15 1.40
#